data_d6154a42c4ba37cb4e01e08c06464472
#
_entry.id   d6154a42c4ba37cb4e01e08c06464472
#
_cell.length_a   1.000
_cell.length_b   1.000
_cell.length_c   1.000
_cell.angle_alpha   90.00
_cell.angle_beta   90.00
_cell.angle_gamma   90.00
#
_symmetry.space_group_name_H-M   'P 1'
#
loop_
_entity.id
_entity.type
_entity.pdbx_description
1 polymer ?
#
loop_
_entity_poly.entity_id
_entity_poly.type
_entity_poly.pdbx_seq_one_letter_code
_entity_poly.pdbx_strand_id
1 'polypeptide(L)'
;MGTYPWTMSQLSPETFDELCPSSMLPIRMQNKWAPLIMRLLGEGAQPFSELRRALPRTSPKELTRALRSLDRDGFITRDADAESPGYSLTPLGQSLLVVLLDVYAWTAEHWDELVDAREGADHPEAGSPVNNVLARNN
;
A
#
# COMPACT_ATOMS: atom_id res chain seq x y z
N MET A 1 16.78 4.60 10.34
CA MET A 1 16.45 3.54 9.37
C MET A 1 16.93 2.21 9.90
N GLY A 2 16.01 1.28 10.02
CA GLY A 2 16.33 -0.03 10.52
C GLY A 2 17.17 -0.83 9.52
N THR A 3 18.18 -1.51 10.04
CA THR A 3 18.91 -2.49 9.26
C THR A 3 18.03 -3.74 9.15
N TYR A 4 17.66 -4.12 7.94
CA TYR A 4 16.87 -5.33 7.76
C TYR A 4 17.74 -6.56 8.05
N PRO A 5 17.19 -7.59 8.71
CA PRO A 5 17.94 -8.79 9.05
C PRO A 5 18.25 -9.68 7.84
N TRP A 6 17.77 -9.31 6.64
CA TRP A 6 18.05 -10.07 5.41
C TRP A 6 18.51 -9.15 4.30
N THR A 7 19.25 -9.70 3.36
CA THR A 7 19.69 -9.01 2.14
C THR A 7 18.92 -9.54 0.94
N MET A 8 18.90 -8.78 -0.15
CA MET A 8 18.24 -9.20 -1.38
C MET A 8 18.78 -10.53 -1.93
N SER A 9 20.04 -10.85 -1.65
CA SER A 9 20.64 -12.11 -2.06
C SER A 9 20.09 -13.33 -1.33
N GLN A 10 19.37 -13.11 -0.23
CA GLN A 10 18.73 -14.19 0.52
C GLN A 10 17.32 -14.54 0.02
N LEU A 11 16.84 -13.80 -0.98
CA LEU A 11 15.54 -14.06 -1.59
C LEU A 11 15.68 -15.12 -2.69
N SER A 12 15.78 -16.38 -2.29
CA SER A 12 15.75 -17.53 -3.20
C SER A 12 14.32 -18.11 -3.24
N PRO A 13 13.98 -18.88 -4.29
CA PRO A 13 12.66 -19.52 -4.35
C PRO A 13 12.30 -20.34 -3.12
N GLU A 14 13.28 -20.95 -2.48
CA GLU A 14 13.06 -21.75 -1.28
C GLU A 14 12.70 -20.90 -0.05
N THR A 15 12.94 -19.58 -0.12
CA THR A 15 12.60 -18.64 0.95
C THR A 15 11.13 -18.22 0.92
N PHE A 16 10.43 -18.51 -0.17
CA PHE A 16 9.04 -18.09 -0.36
C PHE A 16 8.06 -19.16 0.15
N ASP A 17 8.08 -19.43 1.45
CA ASP A 17 7.04 -20.21 2.10
C ASP A 17 6.03 -19.30 2.81
N GLU A 18 5.01 -19.87 3.42
CA GLU A 18 3.94 -19.10 4.07
C GLU A 18 4.42 -18.21 5.21
N LEU A 19 5.55 -18.51 5.81
CA LEU A 19 6.13 -17.76 6.91
C LEU A 19 7.26 -16.83 6.48
N CYS A 20 7.59 -16.83 5.19
CA CYS A 20 8.62 -15.97 4.63
C CYS A 20 8.25 -14.49 4.79
N PRO A 21 9.19 -13.60 5.20
CA PRO A 21 8.90 -12.17 5.28
C PRO A 21 8.33 -11.57 4.00
N SER A 22 8.72 -12.08 2.84
CA SER A 22 8.18 -11.60 1.56
C SER A 22 6.71 -11.95 1.35
N SER A 23 6.23 -13.06 1.90
CA SER A 23 4.81 -13.42 1.86
C SER A 23 3.99 -12.66 2.90
N MET A 24 4.66 -12.13 3.91
CA MET A 24 4.06 -11.32 4.97
C MET A 24 4.06 -9.84 4.66
N LEU A 25 4.40 -9.45 3.43
CA LEU A 25 4.29 -8.05 3.03
C LEU A 25 2.85 -7.57 3.30
N PRO A 26 2.69 -6.63 4.25
CA PRO A 26 1.36 -6.19 4.68
C PRO A 26 0.63 -5.42 3.59
N ILE A 27 1.40 -4.94 2.63
CA ILE A 27 0.83 -4.29 1.47
C ILE A 27 0.50 -5.37 0.47
N ARG A 28 -0.58 -6.08 0.71
CA ARG A 28 -1.24 -6.75 -0.38
C ARG A 28 -1.82 -5.64 -1.25
N MET A 29 -1.08 -5.29 -2.26
CA MET A 29 -1.45 -4.22 -3.22
C MET A 29 -2.78 -4.52 -3.93
N GLN A 30 -3.37 -5.67 -3.65
CA GLN A 30 -4.71 -6.04 -4.12
C GLN A 30 -5.80 -5.17 -3.51
N ASN A 31 -5.56 -4.60 -2.33
CA ASN A 31 -6.52 -3.68 -1.72
C ASN A 31 -6.01 -2.25 -1.85
N LYS A 32 -6.43 -1.60 -2.93
CA LYS A 32 -6.03 -0.22 -3.22
C LYS A 32 -6.48 0.80 -2.17
N TRP A 33 -7.45 0.46 -1.35
CA TRP A 33 -8.00 1.38 -0.35
C TRP A 33 -7.21 1.37 0.96
N ALA A 34 -6.54 0.28 1.28
CA ALA A 34 -5.82 0.14 2.54
C ALA A 34 -4.77 1.24 2.78
N PRO A 35 -3.88 1.56 1.81
CA PRO A 35 -2.93 2.66 2.01
C PRO A 35 -3.61 4.03 2.21
N LEU A 36 -4.71 4.28 1.50
CA LEU A 36 -5.45 5.53 1.62
C LEU A 36 -6.11 5.66 3.00
N ILE A 37 -6.67 4.57 3.51
CA ILE A 37 -7.25 4.53 4.85
C ILE A 37 -6.16 4.84 5.89
N MET A 38 -5.00 4.20 5.79
CA MET A 38 -3.90 4.45 6.72
C MET A 38 -3.45 5.91 6.68
N ARG A 39 -3.40 6.50 5.50
CA ARG A 39 -3.05 7.91 5.33
C ARG A 39 -4.07 8.82 6.01
N LEU A 40 -5.36 8.54 5.87
CA LEU A 40 -6.42 9.30 6.53
C LEU A 40 -6.31 9.18 8.06
N LEU A 41 -6.06 7.98 8.56
CA LEU A 41 -5.93 7.72 10.00
C LEU A 41 -4.63 8.29 10.57
N GLY A 42 -3.66 8.62 9.73
CA GLY A 42 -2.44 9.30 10.14
C GLY A 42 -2.69 10.70 10.71
N GLU A 43 -3.79 11.32 10.35
CA GLU A 43 -4.20 12.64 10.86
C GLU A 43 -4.96 12.56 12.20
N GLY A 44 -5.35 11.36 12.62
CA GLY A 44 -6.07 11.12 13.84
C GLY A 44 -7.16 10.06 13.67
N ALA A 45 -7.78 9.67 14.78
CA ALA A 45 -8.86 8.69 14.77
C ALA A 45 -10.05 9.18 13.94
N GLN A 46 -10.66 8.29 13.16
CA GLN A 46 -11.77 8.62 12.30
C GLN A 46 -12.88 7.58 12.45
N PRO A 47 -14.16 8.00 12.56
CA PRO A 47 -15.28 7.07 12.51
C PRO A 47 -15.49 6.56 11.08
N PHE A 48 -16.21 5.45 10.95
CA PHE A 48 -16.53 4.85 9.66
C PHE A 48 -17.18 5.86 8.69
N SER A 49 -18.07 6.69 9.18
CA SER A 49 -18.78 7.70 8.37
C SER A 49 -17.83 8.72 7.74
N GLU A 50 -16.79 9.13 8.47
CA GLU A 50 -15.81 10.07 7.95
C GLU A 50 -14.88 9.41 6.90
N LEU A 51 -14.49 8.16 7.13
CA LEU A 51 -13.72 7.40 6.15
C LEU A 51 -14.52 7.21 4.86
N ARG A 52 -15.80 6.92 4.99
CA ARG A 52 -16.69 6.78 3.85
C ARG A 52 -16.84 8.09 3.06
N ARG A 53 -16.94 9.20 3.79
CA ARG A 53 -17.03 10.53 3.17
C ARG A 53 -15.76 10.88 2.41
N ALA A 54 -14.60 10.54 2.99
CA ALA A 54 -13.30 10.81 2.38
C ALA A 54 -13.02 9.92 1.16
N LEU A 55 -13.64 8.75 1.09
CA LEU A 55 -13.43 7.76 0.02
C LEU A 55 -14.76 7.46 -0.71
N PRO A 56 -15.31 8.44 -1.45
CA PRO A 56 -16.66 8.30 -2.03
C PRO A 56 -16.75 7.22 -3.12
N ARG A 57 -15.62 6.82 -3.72
CA ARG A 57 -15.59 5.78 -4.75
C ARG A 57 -15.57 4.37 -4.16
N THR A 58 -15.43 4.25 -2.86
CA THR A 58 -15.40 2.97 -2.16
C THR A 58 -16.83 2.60 -1.75
N SER A 59 -17.24 1.37 -2.01
CA SER A 59 -18.50 0.86 -1.46
C SER A 59 -18.34 0.57 0.04
N PRO A 60 -19.44 0.58 0.81
CA PRO A 60 -19.39 0.21 2.24
C PRO A 60 -18.79 -1.18 2.45
N LYS A 61 -19.08 -2.11 1.56
CA LYS A 61 -18.55 -3.48 1.61
C LYS A 61 -17.03 -3.52 1.43
N GLU A 62 -16.51 -2.78 0.44
CA GLU A 62 -15.07 -2.69 0.18
C GLU A 62 -14.36 -2.01 1.35
N LEU A 63 -14.93 -0.92 1.88
CA LEU A 63 -14.36 -0.21 3.02
C LEU A 63 -14.30 -1.11 4.26
N THR A 64 -15.38 -1.81 4.54
CA THR A 64 -15.44 -2.76 5.67
C THR A 64 -14.39 -3.85 5.51
N ARG A 65 -14.25 -4.39 4.31
CA ARG A 65 -13.26 -5.43 4.02
C ARG A 65 -11.84 -4.93 4.23
N ALA A 66 -11.54 -3.72 3.75
CA ALA A 66 -10.23 -3.11 3.92
C ALA A 66 -9.92 -2.86 5.41
N LEU A 67 -10.87 -2.34 6.16
CA LEU A 67 -10.70 -2.09 7.60
C LEU A 67 -10.48 -3.39 8.38
N ARG A 68 -11.22 -4.45 8.06
CA ARG A 68 -11.02 -5.76 8.69
C ARG A 68 -9.65 -6.35 8.40
N SER A 69 -9.17 -6.16 7.19
CA SER A 69 -7.83 -6.62 6.80
C SER A 69 -6.75 -5.89 7.58
N LEU A 70 -6.85 -4.56 7.67
CA LEU A 70 -5.90 -3.73 8.42
C LEU A 70 -5.92 -4.05 9.91
N ASP A 71 -7.09 -4.28 10.48
CA ASP A 71 -7.25 -4.67 11.88
C ASP A 71 -6.63 -6.05 12.15
N ARG A 72 -6.89 -7.00 11.28
CA ARG A 72 -6.32 -8.35 11.38
C ARG A 72 -4.78 -8.33 11.35
N ASP A 73 -4.22 -7.47 10.51
CA ASP A 73 -2.78 -7.37 10.35
C ASP A 73 -2.12 -6.50 11.44
N GLY A 74 -2.92 -5.91 12.34
CA GLY A 74 -2.42 -5.16 13.48
C GLY A 74 -2.06 -3.71 13.19
N PHE A 75 -2.48 -3.15 12.06
CA PHE A 75 -2.17 -1.76 11.68
C PHE A 75 -3.15 -0.74 12.20
N ILE A 76 -4.38 -1.15 12.45
CA ILE A 76 -5.40 -0.28 13.01
C ILE A 76 -6.09 -0.98 14.17
N THR A 77 -6.74 -0.16 15.00
CA THR A 77 -7.61 -0.64 16.06
C THR A 77 -8.92 0.14 16.02
N ARG A 78 -9.98 -0.48 16.54
CA ARG A 78 -11.27 0.15 16.67
C ARG A 78 -11.54 0.40 18.15
N ASP A 79 -11.78 1.66 18.49
CA ASP A 79 -12.20 2.02 19.84
C ASP A 79 -13.71 1.93 19.91
N ALA A 80 -14.22 0.82 20.42
CA ALA A 80 -15.65 0.58 20.55
C ALA A 80 -16.27 1.26 21.78
N ASP A 81 -15.42 1.63 22.76
CA ASP A 81 -15.89 2.20 24.04
C ASP A 81 -15.98 3.72 24.01
N ALA A 82 -15.46 4.37 22.96
CA ALA A 82 -15.58 5.81 22.81
C ALA A 82 -17.02 6.23 22.48
N GLU A 83 -17.40 7.44 22.86
CA GLU A 83 -18.71 8.00 22.47
C GLU A 83 -18.90 8.04 20.96
N SER A 84 -17.82 8.25 20.23
CA SER A 84 -17.77 8.10 18.76
C SER A 84 -16.80 6.99 18.43
N PRO A 85 -17.29 5.76 18.21
CA PRO A 85 -16.40 4.66 17.83
C PRO A 85 -15.62 5.01 16.58
N GLY A 86 -14.30 4.98 16.68
CA GLY A 86 -13.42 5.35 15.59
C GLY A 86 -12.32 4.34 15.38
N TYR A 87 -11.75 4.42 14.20
CA TYR A 87 -10.55 3.65 13.85
C TYR A 87 -9.34 4.53 14.06
N SER A 88 -8.26 3.95 14.54
CA SER A 88 -6.99 4.66 14.72
C SER A 88 -5.83 3.75 14.37
N LEU A 89 -4.68 4.35 14.00
CA LEU A 89 -3.47 3.60 13.75
C LEU A 89 -2.87 3.08 15.06
N THR A 90 -2.42 1.82 15.03
CA THR A 90 -1.55 1.29 16.07
C THR A 90 -0.12 1.83 15.89
N PRO A 91 0.77 1.68 16.88
CA PRO A 91 2.19 2.01 16.66
C PRO A 91 2.79 1.29 15.46
N LEU A 92 2.39 0.04 15.24
CA LEU A 92 2.82 -0.71 14.05
C LEU A 92 2.31 -0.03 12.76
N GLY A 93 1.04 0.37 12.76
CA GLY A 93 0.45 1.09 11.62
C GLY A 93 1.14 2.42 11.35
N GLN A 94 1.49 3.15 12.39
CA GLN A 94 2.22 4.42 12.26
C GLN A 94 3.59 4.21 11.62
N SER A 95 4.30 3.15 12.01
CA SER A 95 5.60 2.82 11.43
C SER A 95 5.50 2.47 9.94
N LEU A 96 4.46 1.76 9.54
CA LEU A 96 4.20 1.46 8.13
C LEU A 96 3.80 2.72 7.35
N LEU A 97 3.02 3.60 7.95
CA LEU A 97 2.60 4.84 7.29
C LEU A 97 3.79 5.69 6.85
N VAL A 98 4.86 5.76 7.65
CA VAL A 98 6.08 6.48 7.28
C VAL A 98 6.63 5.98 5.95
N VAL A 99 6.69 4.65 5.78
CA VAL A 99 7.14 4.02 4.53
C VAL A 99 6.18 4.34 3.38
N LEU A 100 4.87 4.27 3.63
CA LEU A 100 3.87 4.58 2.60
C LEU A 100 3.94 6.03 2.14
N LEU A 101 4.20 6.97 3.05
CA LEU A 101 4.38 8.37 2.69
C LEU A 101 5.60 8.57 1.80
N ASP A 102 6.67 7.83 2.04
CA ASP A 102 7.85 7.84 1.17
C ASP A 102 7.51 7.32 -0.24
N VAL A 103 6.70 6.26 -0.33
CA VAL A 103 6.22 5.73 -1.62
C VAL A 103 5.38 6.78 -2.36
N TYR A 104 4.48 7.46 -1.65
CA TYR A 104 3.67 8.53 -2.25
C TYR A 104 4.55 9.68 -2.75
N ALA A 105 5.54 10.10 -1.97
CA ALA A 105 6.46 11.16 -2.36
C ALA A 105 7.26 10.75 -3.61
N TRP A 106 7.77 9.53 -3.64
CA TRP A 106 8.46 8.99 -4.80
C TRP A 106 7.55 8.98 -6.04
N THR A 107 6.32 8.55 -5.87
CA THR A 107 5.33 8.51 -6.95
C THR A 107 5.07 9.90 -7.51
N ALA A 108 4.94 10.91 -6.64
CA ALA A 108 4.73 12.29 -7.05
C ALA A 108 5.91 12.84 -7.85
N GLU A 109 7.14 12.53 -7.43
CA GLU A 109 8.35 12.96 -8.11
C GLU A 109 8.50 12.32 -9.50
N HIS A 110 8.03 11.09 -9.66
CA HIS A 110 8.20 10.31 -10.90
C HIS A 110 6.89 10.16 -11.69
N TRP A 111 5.91 11.01 -11.37
CA TRP A 111 4.57 10.89 -11.95
C TRP A 111 4.58 10.91 -13.48
N ASP A 112 5.29 11.85 -14.08
CA ASP A 112 5.34 11.99 -15.54
C ASP A 112 5.98 10.76 -16.20
N GLU A 113 7.06 10.24 -15.60
CA GLU A 113 7.72 9.03 -16.09
C GLU A 113 6.79 7.81 -16.00
N LEU A 114 6.02 7.71 -14.91
CA LEU A 114 5.06 6.61 -14.70
C LEU A 114 3.91 6.67 -15.71
N VAL A 115 3.38 7.87 -15.96
CA VAL A 115 2.31 8.09 -16.94
C VAL A 115 2.81 7.75 -18.34
N ASP A 116 3.99 8.25 -18.70
CA ASP A 116 4.59 7.99 -20.02
C ASP A 116 4.83 6.49 -20.23
N ALA A 117 5.30 5.79 -19.21
CA ALA A 117 5.53 4.36 -19.28
C ALA A 117 4.23 3.57 -19.48
N ARG A 118 3.16 3.97 -18.79
CA ARG A 118 1.85 3.33 -18.95
C ARG A 118 1.24 3.59 -20.31
N GLU A 119 1.33 4.83 -20.79
CA GLU A 119 0.86 5.20 -22.13
C GLU A 119 1.64 4.45 -23.20
N GLY A 120 2.96 4.31 -23.05
CA GLY A 120 3.79 3.54 -23.96
C GLY A 120 3.46 2.05 -23.96
N ALA A 121 3.01 1.50 -22.82
CA ALA A 121 2.58 0.10 -22.73
C ALA A 121 1.21 -0.12 -23.40
N ASP A 122 0.31 0.88 -23.30
CA ASP A 122 -1.01 0.83 -23.94
C ASP A 122 -0.89 1.02 -25.47
N HIS A 123 0.20 1.63 -25.91
CA HIS A 123 0.50 1.86 -27.34
C HIS A 123 1.87 1.26 -27.68
N PRO A 124 1.98 -0.08 -27.76
CA PRO A 124 3.28 -0.73 -27.98
C PRO A 124 3.95 -0.36 -29.32
N GLU A 125 3.21 0.17 -30.27
CA GLU A 125 3.73 0.62 -31.56
C GLU A 125 4.51 1.95 -31.47
N ALA A 126 4.38 2.65 -30.34
CA ALA A 126 5.04 3.95 -30.14
C ALA A 126 6.51 3.84 -29.70
N GLY A 127 7.06 2.64 -29.62
CA GLY A 127 8.48 2.42 -29.30
C GLY A 127 8.84 2.78 -27.85
N SER A 128 8.21 2.13 -26.89
CA SER A 128 8.54 2.30 -25.49
C SER A 128 10.03 2.03 -25.22
N PRO A 129 10.72 2.90 -24.47
CA PRO A 129 12.13 2.67 -24.09
C PRO A 129 12.34 1.34 -23.38
N VAL A 130 11.33 0.84 -22.67
CA VAL A 130 11.39 -0.45 -21.96
C VAL A 130 11.52 -1.62 -22.94
N ASN A 131 10.80 -1.56 -24.05
CA ASN A 131 10.87 -2.60 -25.08
C ASN A 131 12.25 -2.62 -25.77
N ASN A 132 12.87 -1.46 -25.93
CA ASN A 132 14.20 -1.35 -26.50
C ASN A 132 15.28 -1.96 -25.60
N VAL A 133 15.15 -1.81 -24.29
CA VAL A 133 16.11 -2.39 -23.34
C VAL A 133 16.01 -3.91 -23.33
N LEU A 134 14.81 -4.46 -23.36
CA LEU A 134 14.58 -5.90 -23.38
C LEU A 134 15.04 -6.53 -24.72
N ALA A 135 14.87 -5.82 -25.81
CA ALA A 135 15.32 -6.28 -27.14
C ALA A 135 16.85 -6.30 -27.26
N ARG A 136 17.57 -5.48 -26.50
CA ARG A 136 19.05 -5.44 -26.52
C ARG A 136 19.70 -6.52 -25.67
N ASN A 137 18.98 -7.13 -24.76
CA ASN A 137 19.50 -8.15 -23.86
C ASN A 137 19.25 -9.58 -24.33
N ASN A 138 18.66 -9.72 -25.49
CA ASN A 138 18.52 -10.99 -26.18
C ASN A 138 19.52 -11.03 -27.36
#